data_ad75c953acc6bb11e90c28ac7bc30ba6
#
_entry.id   ad75c953acc6bb11e90c28ac7bc30ba6
#
_cell.length_a   1.000
_cell.length_b   1.000
_cell.length_c   1.000
_cell.angle_alpha   90.00
_cell.angle_beta   90.00
_cell.angle_gamma   90.00
#
_symmetry.space_group_name_H-M   'P 1'
#
loop_
_entity.id
_entity.type
_entity.pdbx_description
1 polymer ?
#
loop_
_entity_poly.entity_id
_entity_poly.type
_entity_poly.pdbx_seq_one_letter_code
_entity_poly.pdbx_strand_id
1 'polypeptide(L)'
;MKDVYILGIETSCDETSVSIVKNGKEEISTVVLSQMDEHANYGGVVPEIASRMHIENITLVVEECLNKANMSMENIDAIAVTYGPGLIGCLLIGVSVASTLSYIYNKPLIPVHHIAGHIYANNLVSEMKFPLIALVVSGGHTELIYMEDNYSFKKIGGTLDDAVGECYDKVARVIKVPYPGGPLVDKLSYEGKDSYPLPLPLDDETYNFSFSGIKSAVINLVHNEEQRGNIIRREDIACSFQNRVVEILTKKTFKSIKEYKVENLIIAGGVSANSAIRNKFKELSEKEGINLSIPNIKYCTDNAAMIAAAGYFAYKKGIIADIDLKATATTSLF
;
A
#
# COMPACT_ATOMS: atom_id res chain seq x y z
N MET A 1 14.52 2.25 28.26
CA MET A 1 15.32 2.27 27.02
C MET A 1 15.33 3.71 26.51
N LYS A 2 16.41 4.14 25.83
CA LYS A 2 16.43 5.47 25.19
C LYS A 2 15.43 5.46 24.04
N ASP A 3 14.67 6.55 23.87
CA ASP A 3 13.81 6.73 22.71
C ASP A 3 14.64 6.78 21.42
N VAL A 4 14.11 6.23 20.35
CA VAL A 4 14.73 6.15 19.03
C VAL A 4 13.83 6.86 18.01
N TYR A 5 14.39 7.85 17.32
CA TYR A 5 13.70 8.66 16.32
C TYR A 5 14.21 8.30 14.92
N ILE A 6 13.31 7.86 14.05
CA ILE A 6 13.62 7.52 12.67
C ILE A 6 13.03 8.58 11.74
N LEU A 7 13.87 9.17 10.89
CA LEU A 7 13.43 9.97 9.76
C LEU A 7 13.14 9.05 8.58
N GLY A 8 11.90 8.96 8.14
CA GLY A 8 11.49 8.21 6.96
C GLY A 8 11.38 9.10 5.74
N ILE A 9 11.76 8.57 4.56
CA ILE A 9 11.62 9.22 3.26
C ILE A 9 10.93 8.25 2.30
N GLU A 10 9.84 8.70 1.68
CA GLU A 10 9.07 7.97 0.68
C GLU A 10 8.93 8.80 -0.60
N THR A 11 9.38 8.22 -1.72
CA THR A 11 9.29 8.84 -3.06
C THR A 11 9.08 7.78 -4.14
N SER A 12 8.53 6.61 -3.82
CA SER A 12 8.51 5.48 -4.76
C SER A 12 7.55 5.65 -5.95
N CYS A 13 6.57 6.54 -5.85
CA CYS A 13 5.56 6.77 -6.89
C CYS A 13 5.25 8.27 -7.07
N ASP A 14 4.11 8.74 -6.65
CA ASP A 14 3.62 10.11 -6.83
C ASP A 14 3.42 10.90 -5.53
N GLU A 15 3.86 10.37 -4.39
CA GLU A 15 3.92 11.07 -3.12
C GLU A 15 5.35 11.41 -2.72
N THR A 16 5.65 12.70 -2.51
CA THR A 16 6.86 13.14 -1.81
C THR A 16 6.54 13.23 -0.33
N SER A 17 7.08 12.33 0.47
CA SER A 17 6.76 12.31 1.90
C SER A 17 7.99 12.16 2.77
N VAL A 18 7.97 12.87 3.91
CA VAL A 18 8.96 12.75 4.99
C VAL A 18 8.23 12.68 6.32
N SER A 19 8.70 11.81 7.22
CA SER A 19 8.09 11.62 8.53
C SER A 19 9.15 11.36 9.60
N ILE A 20 8.85 11.73 10.83
CA ILE A 20 9.60 11.36 12.02
C ILE A 20 8.71 10.46 12.87
N VAL A 21 9.17 9.24 13.13
CA VAL A 21 8.48 8.27 13.98
C VAL A 21 9.38 7.87 15.14
N LYS A 22 8.79 7.90 16.34
CA LYS A 22 9.45 7.50 17.58
C LYS A 22 9.13 6.05 17.89
N ASN A 23 10.18 5.26 18.15
CA ASN A 23 10.09 3.86 18.56
C ASN A 23 9.27 2.96 17.60
N GLY A 24 9.16 3.35 16.32
CA GLY A 24 8.38 2.64 15.30
C GLY A 24 6.86 2.66 15.51
N LYS A 25 6.35 3.51 16.40
CA LYS A 25 4.95 3.49 16.84
C LYS A 25 4.30 4.87 16.89
N GLU A 26 5.01 5.87 17.36
CA GLU A 26 4.46 7.23 17.58
C GLU A 26 4.89 8.14 16.42
N GLU A 27 3.93 8.57 15.61
CA GLU A 27 4.17 9.61 14.60
C GLU A 27 4.36 10.95 15.27
N ILE A 28 5.55 11.56 15.14
CA ILE A 28 5.85 12.88 15.66
C ILE A 28 5.47 13.96 14.65
N SER A 29 5.86 13.75 13.39
CA SER A 29 5.55 14.65 12.29
C SER A 29 5.50 13.87 10.99
N THR A 30 4.58 14.25 10.11
CA THR A 30 4.51 13.76 8.73
C THR A 30 4.13 14.89 7.80
N VAL A 31 4.84 15.00 6.69
CA VAL A 31 4.51 15.85 5.56
C VAL A 31 4.36 14.97 4.34
N VAL A 32 3.26 15.12 3.63
CA VAL A 32 2.97 14.43 2.36
C VAL A 32 2.59 15.48 1.34
N LEU A 33 3.29 15.49 0.24
CA LEU A 33 2.95 16.27 -0.94
C LEU A 33 2.57 15.31 -2.06
N SER A 34 1.27 15.18 -2.32
CA SER A 34 0.75 14.30 -3.38
C SER A 34 0.73 15.04 -4.72
N GLN A 35 1.03 14.30 -5.76
CA GLN A 35 1.02 14.77 -7.17
C GLN A 35 -0.24 14.29 -7.90
N MET A 36 -1.24 13.78 -7.17
CA MET A 36 -2.45 13.16 -7.72
C MET A 36 -3.19 14.08 -8.69
N ASP A 37 -3.34 15.36 -8.32
CA ASP A 37 -4.06 16.36 -9.15
C ASP A 37 -3.36 16.59 -10.49
N GLU A 38 -2.02 16.61 -10.50
CA GLU A 38 -1.25 16.73 -11.73
C GLU A 38 -1.42 15.49 -12.61
N HIS A 39 -1.27 14.30 -12.03
CA HIS A 39 -1.38 13.04 -12.75
C HIS A 39 -2.81 12.71 -13.22
N ALA A 40 -3.83 13.26 -12.57
CA ALA A 40 -5.22 13.12 -13.02
C ALA A 40 -5.43 13.66 -14.45
N ASN A 41 -4.69 14.71 -14.85
CA ASN A 41 -4.75 15.29 -16.20
C ASN A 41 -4.26 14.31 -17.28
N TYR A 42 -3.43 13.33 -16.91
CA TYR A 42 -2.88 12.31 -17.81
C TYR A 42 -3.61 10.95 -17.69
N GLY A 43 -4.55 10.83 -16.76
CA GLY A 43 -5.28 9.58 -16.50
C GLY A 43 -4.45 8.51 -15.78
N GLY A 44 -3.36 8.90 -15.10
CA GLY A 44 -2.46 8.04 -14.34
C GLY A 44 -1.07 8.64 -14.18
N VAL A 45 -0.23 7.99 -13.36
CA VAL A 45 1.11 8.49 -13.05
C VAL A 45 2.03 8.48 -14.27
N VAL A 46 2.69 9.63 -14.52
CA VAL A 46 3.73 9.80 -15.56
C VAL A 46 5.10 9.84 -14.87
N PRO A 47 5.95 8.81 -15.02
CA PRO A 47 7.18 8.67 -14.21
C PRO A 47 8.16 9.85 -14.33
N GLU A 48 8.29 10.44 -15.51
CA GLU A 48 9.19 11.59 -15.72
C GLU A 48 8.69 12.85 -15.00
N ILE A 49 7.38 13.09 -15.00
CA ILE A 49 6.77 14.21 -14.27
C ILE A 49 6.94 13.98 -12.78
N ALA A 50 6.61 12.77 -12.31
CA ALA A 50 6.72 12.41 -10.90
C ALA A 50 8.15 12.64 -10.37
N SER A 51 9.17 12.17 -11.05
CA SER A 51 10.56 12.35 -10.62
C SER A 51 11.00 13.81 -10.57
N ARG A 52 10.57 14.65 -11.54
CA ARG A 52 10.84 16.10 -11.49
C ARG A 52 10.22 16.78 -10.29
N MET A 53 8.95 16.47 -10.01
CA MET A 53 8.25 17.04 -8.84
C MET A 53 8.89 16.62 -7.53
N HIS A 54 9.42 15.38 -7.41
CA HIS A 54 10.20 15.00 -6.24
C HIS A 54 11.46 15.85 -6.07
N ILE A 55 12.23 16.10 -7.13
CA ILE A 55 13.44 16.93 -7.07
C ILE A 55 13.11 18.34 -6.58
N GLU A 56 12.02 18.93 -7.07
CA GLU A 56 11.62 20.29 -6.75
C GLU A 56 11.19 20.44 -5.29
N ASN A 57 10.63 19.37 -4.69
CA ASN A 57 9.92 19.48 -3.42
C ASN A 57 10.61 18.79 -2.24
N ILE A 58 11.48 17.80 -2.44
CA ILE A 58 11.96 16.93 -1.37
C ILE A 58 12.67 17.71 -0.24
N THR A 59 13.48 18.71 -0.58
CA THR A 59 14.20 19.51 0.42
C THR A 59 13.25 20.33 1.29
N LEU A 60 12.21 20.90 0.68
CA LEU A 60 11.18 21.66 1.39
C LEU A 60 10.36 20.73 2.31
N VAL A 61 10.05 19.54 1.86
CA VAL A 61 9.29 18.54 2.65
C VAL A 61 10.12 18.05 3.84
N VAL A 62 11.43 17.84 3.68
CA VAL A 62 12.34 17.51 4.81
C VAL A 62 12.37 18.63 5.83
N GLU A 63 12.58 19.87 5.39
CA GLU A 63 12.64 21.04 6.26
C GLU A 63 11.31 21.26 7.01
N GLU A 64 10.19 21.19 6.31
CA GLU A 64 8.87 21.33 6.90
C GLU A 64 8.58 20.24 7.95
N CYS A 65 8.98 18.98 7.68
CA CYS A 65 8.81 17.88 8.60
C CYS A 65 9.57 18.10 9.91
N LEU A 66 10.83 18.51 9.82
CA LEU A 66 11.67 18.84 10.98
C LEU A 66 11.10 20.04 11.78
N ASN A 67 10.68 21.09 11.08
CA ASN A 67 10.10 22.28 11.69
C ASN A 67 8.78 21.95 12.42
N LYS A 68 7.89 21.17 11.81
CA LYS A 68 6.64 20.72 12.47
C LYS A 68 6.90 19.88 13.71
N ALA A 69 7.96 19.09 13.72
CA ALA A 69 8.38 18.30 14.86
C ALA A 69 9.09 19.15 15.95
N ASN A 70 9.47 20.39 15.63
CA ASN A 70 10.38 21.21 16.43
C ASN A 70 11.68 20.45 16.77
N MET A 71 12.23 19.75 15.77
CA MET A 71 13.43 18.92 15.86
C MET A 71 14.45 19.34 14.80
N SER A 72 15.70 18.92 15.01
CA SER A 72 16.78 19.02 14.02
C SER A 72 17.36 17.63 13.71
N MET A 73 18.23 17.54 12.72
CA MET A 73 18.86 16.26 12.33
C MET A 73 19.71 15.63 13.45
N GLU A 74 20.16 16.41 14.42
CA GLU A 74 20.87 15.92 15.61
C GLU A 74 19.99 15.01 16.47
N ASN A 75 18.69 15.29 16.50
CA ASN A 75 17.71 14.51 17.26
C ASN A 75 17.35 13.17 16.61
N ILE A 76 17.69 12.98 15.34
CA ILE A 76 17.40 11.77 14.58
C ILE A 76 18.45 10.69 14.87
N ASP A 77 18.03 9.46 15.12
CA ASP A 77 18.93 8.33 15.39
C ASP A 77 19.28 7.54 14.11
N ALA A 78 18.39 7.46 13.12
CA ALA A 78 18.63 6.84 11.82
C ALA A 78 17.70 7.39 10.73
N ILE A 79 18.09 7.20 9.46
CA ILE A 79 17.36 7.64 8.28
C ILE A 79 16.89 6.40 7.51
N ALA A 80 15.59 6.24 7.34
CA ALA A 80 14.97 5.17 6.59
C ALA A 80 14.48 5.68 5.24
N VAL A 81 14.68 4.94 4.17
CA VAL A 81 14.26 5.32 2.84
C VAL A 81 13.74 4.14 2.04
N THR A 82 12.71 4.36 1.27
CA THR A 82 12.26 3.36 0.31
C THR A 82 13.28 3.23 -0.81
N TYR A 83 13.90 2.01 -0.90
CA TYR A 83 14.83 1.73 -1.97
C TYR A 83 14.21 0.96 -3.14
N GLY A 84 13.01 0.42 -2.96
CA GLY A 84 12.24 -0.35 -3.94
C GLY A 84 11.14 -1.20 -3.28
N PRO A 85 10.25 -1.78 -4.12
CA PRO A 85 10.04 -1.47 -5.55
C PRO A 85 9.38 -0.10 -5.75
N GLY A 86 9.41 0.40 -7.01
CA GLY A 86 8.79 1.68 -7.38
C GLY A 86 9.32 2.23 -8.70
N LEU A 87 8.94 3.46 -9.03
CA LEU A 87 9.42 4.17 -10.20
C LEU A 87 10.88 4.55 -10.00
N ILE A 88 11.78 4.01 -10.85
CA ILE A 88 13.23 4.13 -10.63
C ILE A 88 13.70 5.58 -10.50
N GLY A 89 13.19 6.49 -11.35
CA GLY A 89 13.52 7.92 -11.28
C GLY A 89 13.12 8.56 -9.96
N CYS A 90 11.95 8.19 -9.44
CA CYS A 90 11.42 8.68 -8.17
C CYS A 90 12.22 8.12 -6.98
N LEU A 91 12.47 6.81 -6.96
CA LEU A 91 13.28 6.15 -5.92
C LEU A 91 14.69 6.74 -5.82
N LEU A 92 15.34 7.03 -6.96
CA LEU A 92 16.67 7.64 -6.99
C LEU A 92 16.74 8.96 -6.24
N ILE A 93 15.69 9.77 -6.27
CA ILE A 93 15.64 11.05 -5.56
C ILE A 93 15.65 10.82 -4.04
N GLY A 94 14.72 9.98 -3.54
CA GLY A 94 14.65 9.67 -2.11
C GLY A 94 15.94 9.04 -1.58
N VAL A 95 16.48 8.05 -2.29
CA VAL A 95 17.74 7.38 -1.93
C VAL A 95 18.92 8.35 -1.92
N SER A 96 19.03 9.24 -2.92
CA SER A 96 20.11 10.25 -2.99
C SER A 96 20.05 11.22 -1.81
N VAL A 97 18.86 11.70 -1.46
CA VAL A 97 18.67 12.60 -0.32
C VAL A 97 18.98 11.88 0.98
N ALA A 98 18.45 10.66 1.18
CA ALA A 98 18.70 9.88 2.38
C ALA A 98 20.19 9.57 2.57
N SER A 99 20.89 9.14 1.52
CA SER A 99 22.34 8.89 1.55
C SER A 99 23.13 10.15 1.87
N THR A 100 22.75 11.30 1.28
CA THR A 100 23.40 12.58 1.55
C THR A 100 23.24 13.01 3.00
N LEU A 101 22.00 12.96 3.53
CA LEU A 101 21.74 13.27 4.93
C LEU A 101 22.45 12.31 5.89
N SER A 102 22.46 11.00 5.58
CA SER A 102 23.19 9.98 6.33
C SER A 102 24.68 10.31 6.42
N TYR A 103 25.30 10.71 5.31
CA TYR A 103 26.71 11.08 5.25
C TYR A 103 27.01 12.36 6.05
N ILE A 104 26.25 13.42 5.82
CA ILE A 104 26.51 14.72 6.45
C ILE A 104 26.34 14.65 7.97
N TYR A 105 25.28 13.96 8.45
CA TYR A 105 24.96 13.91 9.87
C TYR A 105 25.49 12.64 10.56
N ASN A 106 26.24 11.79 9.85
CA ASN A 106 26.78 10.53 10.36
C ASN A 106 25.69 9.67 11.03
N LYS A 107 24.55 9.48 10.34
CA LYS A 107 23.44 8.66 10.82
C LYS A 107 23.34 7.36 10.03
N PRO A 108 22.99 6.22 10.65
CA PRO A 108 22.74 4.98 9.93
C PRO A 108 21.67 5.15 8.83
N LEU A 109 21.94 4.60 7.64
CA LEU A 109 21.03 4.54 6.52
C LEU A 109 20.30 3.20 6.52
N ILE A 110 18.97 3.24 6.56
CA ILE A 110 18.12 2.05 6.67
C ILE A 110 17.37 1.84 5.35
N PRO A 111 17.67 0.78 4.59
CA PRO A 111 16.95 0.46 3.38
C PRO A 111 15.62 -0.18 3.75
N VAL A 112 14.51 0.39 3.30
CA VAL A 112 13.17 -0.14 3.56
C VAL A 112 12.54 -0.57 2.24
N HIS A 113 12.05 -1.80 2.20
CA HIS A 113 11.23 -2.27 1.09
C HIS A 113 9.83 -1.64 1.19
N HIS A 114 9.31 -1.09 0.10
CA HIS A 114 8.01 -0.39 0.07
C HIS A 114 6.86 -1.23 0.67
N ILE A 115 6.79 -2.51 0.33
CA ILE A 115 5.77 -3.42 0.89
C ILE A 115 5.94 -3.63 2.40
N ALA A 116 7.18 -3.68 2.90
CA ALA A 116 7.42 -3.71 4.34
C ALA A 116 6.89 -2.43 5.01
N GLY A 117 7.08 -1.28 4.37
CA GLY A 117 6.47 -0.02 4.82
C GLY A 117 4.97 -0.15 5.03
N HIS A 118 4.24 -0.58 4.01
CA HIS A 118 2.79 -0.78 4.12
C HIS A 118 2.39 -1.74 5.25
N ILE A 119 3.11 -2.84 5.42
CA ILE A 119 2.86 -3.78 6.53
C ILE A 119 3.01 -3.08 7.88
N TYR A 120 4.14 -2.37 8.06
CA TYR A 120 4.45 -1.69 9.32
C TYR A 120 3.65 -0.40 9.58
N ALA A 121 2.91 0.11 8.60
CA ALA A 121 1.89 1.14 8.83
C ALA A 121 0.87 0.72 9.91
N ASN A 122 0.61 -0.57 10.05
CA ASN A 122 -0.25 -1.12 11.10
C ASN A 122 0.31 -0.88 12.51
N ASN A 123 1.64 -0.86 12.67
CA ASN A 123 2.26 -0.62 13.98
C ASN A 123 2.06 0.80 14.51
N LEU A 124 1.72 1.75 13.63
CA LEU A 124 1.34 3.13 14.00
C LEU A 124 -0.07 3.21 14.62
N VAL A 125 -0.86 2.14 14.53
CA VAL A 125 -2.22 2.10 15.07
C VAL A 125 -2.30 1.15 16.27
N SER A 126 -1.69 -0.02 16.14
CA SER A 126 -1.66 -1.03 17.18
C SER A 126 -0.38 -1.86 17.08
N GLU A 127 0.15 -2.28 18.22
CA GLU A 127 1.33 -3.14 18.23
C GLU A 127 1.06 -4.45 17.48
N MET A 128 1.94 -4.76 16.53
CA MET A 128 1.84 -5.99 15.74
C MET A 128 2.17 -7.20 16.62
N LYS A 129 1.31 -8.22 16.55
CA LYS A 129 1.50 -9.49 17.25
C LYS A 129 1.78 -10.62 16.28
N PHE A 130 2.69 -11.50 16.62
CA PHE A 130 3.16 -12.59 15.77
C PHE A 130 2.81 -13.97 16.38
N PRO A 131 2.68 -15.04 15.57
CA PRO A 131 2.71 -14.99 14.11
C PRO A 131 1.46 -14.33 13.52
N LEU A 132 1.56 -13.82 12.29
CA LEU A 132 0.46 -13.16 11.59
C LEU A 132 0.44 -13.48 10.10
N ILE A 133 -0.73 -13.25 9.48
CA ILE A 133 -0.90 -13.11 8.03
C ILE A 133 -1.06 -11.63 7.70
N ALA A 134 -0.33 -11.15 6.69
CA ALA A 134 -0.51 -9.82 6.10
C ALA A 134 -1.13 -9.96 4.71
N LEU A 135 -2.29 -9.33 4.49
CA LEU A 135 -2.85 -9.09 3.17
C LEU A 135 -2.43 -7.70 2.72
N VAL A 136 -1.54 -7.64 1.73
CA VAL A 136 -1.12 -6.38 1.10
C VAL A 136 -1.89 -6.18 -0.18
N VAL A 137 -2.64 -5.08 -0.27
CA VAL A 137 -3.50 -4.73 -1.41
C VAL A 137 -3.27 -3.26 -1.80
N SER A 138 -2.64 -3.04 -2.95
CA SER A 138 -2.32 -1.72 -3.46
C SER A 138 -2.58 -1.61 -4.96
N GLY A 139 -2.21 -0.48 -5.57
CA GLY A 139 -2.27 -0.29 -7.02
C GLY A 139 -1.43 -1.31 -7.80
N GLY A 140 -0.24 -1.64 -7.29
CA GLY A 140 0.71 -2.54 -7.95
C GLY A 140 0.84 -3.94 -7.33
N HIS A 141 0.30 -4.17 -6.12
CA HIS A 141 0.53 -5.42 -5.40
C HIS A 141 -0.77 -6.00 -4.83
N THR A 142 -0.87 -7.33 -4.88
CA THR A 142 -1.86 -8.11 -4.13
C THR A 142 -1.17 -9.38 -3.66
N GLU A 143 -0.82 -9.43 -2.36
CA GLU A 143 0.02 -10.47 -1.80
C GLU A 143 -0.47 -10.93 -0.43
N LEU A 144 -0.32 -12.22 -0.15
CA LEU A 144 -0.43 -12.82 1.17
C LEU A 144 0.96 -13.17 1.69
N ILE A 145 1.27 -12.66 2.87
CA ILE A 145 2.57 -12.78 3.51
C ILE A 145 2.37 -13.36 4.91
N TYR A 146 3.07 -14.44 5.21
CA TYR A 146 3.18 -14.96 6.57
C TYR A 146 4.40 -14.34 7.25
N MET A 147 4.21 -13.89 8.48
CA MET A 147 5.29 -13.38 9.33
C MET A 147 5.29 -14.15 10.65
N GLU A 148 6.39 -14.86 10.90
CA GLU A 148 6.60 -15.57 12.16
C GLU A 148 7.04 -14.61 13.28
N ASP A 149 7.80 -13.59 12.93
CA ASP A 149 8.33 -12.55 13.82
C ASP A 149 8.57 -11.25 13.02
N ASN A 150 8.96 -10.19 13.70
CA ASN A 150 9.35 -8.92 13.09
C ASN A 150 10.39 -9.12 11.98
N TYR A 151 10.17 -8.47 10.83
CA TYR A 151 11.04 -8.53 9.65
C TYR A 151 11.35 -9.97 9.17
N SER A 152 10.42 -10.90 9.40
CA SER A 152 10.46 -12.27 8.88
C SER A 152 9.33 -12.40 7.88
N PHE A 153 9.61 -12.24 6.59
CA PHE A 153 8.60 -12.23 5.55
C PHE A 153 8.67 -13.53 4.73
N LYS A 154 7.52 -14.16 4.55
CA LYS A 154 7.35 -15.32 3.67
C LYS A 154 6.12 -15.11 2.80
N LYS A 155 6.31 -14.89 1.52
CA LYS A 155 5.20 -14.84 0.57
C LYS A 155 4.57 -16.22 0.46
N ILE A 156 3.27 -16.31 0.67
CA ILE A 156 2.50 -17.55 0.58
C ILE A 156 1.56 -17.56 -0.61
N GLY A 157 1.22 -16.37 -1.13
CA GLY A 157 0.40 -16.21 -2.33
C GLY A 157 0.49 -14.78 -2.86
N GLY A 158 0.02 -14.58 -4.07
CA GLY A 158 -0.04 -13.27 -4.70
C GLY A 158 -0.82 -13.31 -6.00
N THR A 159 -1.07 -12.13 -6.60
CA THR A 159 -1.73 -12.09 -7.90
C THR A 159 -0.85 -12.69 -9.00
N LEU A 160 -1.48 -13.41 -9.91
CA LEU A 160 -0.84 -13.97 -11.11
C LEU A 160 -1.00 -13.06 -12.35
N ASP A 161 -1.77 -11.98 -12.20
CA ASP A 161 -2.06 -11.02 -13.27
C ASP A 161 -2.19 -9.60 -12.72
N ASP A 162 -3.27 -8.88 -12.98
CA ASP A 162 -3.48 -7.53 -12.47
C ASP A 162 -3.48 -7.50 -10.93
N ALA A 163 -2.90 -6.46 -10.32
CA ALA A 163 -3.15 -6.15 -8.92
C ALA A 163 -4.60 -5.68 -8.71
N VAL A 164 -5.13 -5.85 -7.50
CA VAL A 164 -6.52 -5.51 -7.23
C VAL A 164 -6.82 -4.02 -7.44
N GLY A 165 -5.91 -3.12 -7.06
CA GLY A 165 -6.09 -1.68 -7.26
C GLY A 165 -6.07 -1.32 -8.75
N GLU A 166 -5.14 -1.88 -9.52
CA GLU A 166 -5.09 -1.74 -10.97
C GLU A 166 -6.38 -2.24 -11.63
N CYS A 167 -6.94 -3.34 -11.12
CA CYS A 167 -8.22 -3.86 -11.61
C CYS A 167 -9.36 -2.88 -11.34
N TYR A 168 -9.41 -2.25 -10.15
CA TYR A 168 -10.38 -1.19 -9.84
C TYR A 168 -10.30 -0.03 -10.83
N ASP A 169 -9.11 0.47 -11.12
CA ASP A 169 -8.91 1.61 -12.03
C ASP A 169 -9.28 1.24 -13.48
N LYS A 170 -8.97 0.01 -13.91
CA LYS A 170 -9.36 -0.47 -15.24
C LYS A 170 -10.87 -0.62 -15.37
N VAL A 171 -11.55 -1.17 -14.36
CA VAL A 171 -13.02 -1.28 -14.33
C VAL A 171 -13.67 0.11 -14.26
N ALA A 172 -13.16 1.01 -13.42
CA ALA A 172 -13.62 2.40 -13.34
C ALA A 172 -13.63 3.08 -14.71
N ARG A 173 -12.53 2.93 -15.47
CA ARG A 173 -12.43 3.47 -16.83
C ARG A 173 -13.50 2.91 -17.77
N VAL A 174 -13.80 1.60 -17.68
CA VAL A 174 -14.85 0.95 -18.51
C VAL A 174 -16.23 1.54 -18.21
N ILE A 175 -16.54 1.79 -16.94
CA ILE A 175 -17.81 2.40 -16.53
C ILE A 175 -17.78 3.94 -16.53
N LYS A 176 -16.77 4.53 -17.16
CA LYS A 176 -16.61 6.00 -17.35
C LYS A 176 -16.54 6.76 -16.02
N VAL A 177 -15.81 6.21 -15.05
CA VAL A 177 -15.49 6.85 -13.78
C VAL A 177 -14.06 7.40 -13.86
N PRO A 178 -13.80 8.66 -13.42
CA PRO A 178 -12.48 9.27 -13.53
C PRO A 178 -11.44 8.62 -12.61
N TYR A 179 -10.17 8.93 -12.86
CA TYR A 179 -9.05 8.55 -12.01
C TYR A 179 -8.95 9.47 -10.76
N PRO A 180 -8.60 8.95 -9.58
CA PRO A 180 -8.42 7.53 -9.25
C PRO A 180 -9.75 6.78 -9.13
N GLY A 181 -9.83 5.61 -9.77
CA GLY A 181 -11.08 4.87 -9.90
C GLY A 181 -11.52 4.13 -8.63
N GLY A 182 -10.57 3.60 -7.87
CA GLY A 182 -10.84 2.76 -6.70
C GLY A 182 -11.81 3.38 -5.69
N PRO A 183 -11.54 4.58 -5.14
CA PRO A 183 -12.43 5.26 -4.19
C PRO A 183 -13.82 5.58 -4.76
N LEU A 184 -13.90 5.91 -6.05
CA LEU A 184 -15.16 6.25 -6.70
C LEU A 184 -16.01 5.01 -6.96
N VAL A 185 -15.41 3.89 -7.35
CA VAL A 185 -16.09 2.60 -7.50
C VAL A 185 -16.62 2.13 -6.13
N ASP A 186 -15.83 2.27 -5.07
CA ASP A 186 -16.26 1.96 -3.70
C ASP A 186 -17.53 2.76 -3.34
N LYS A 187 -17.52 4.06 -3.57
CA LYS A 187 -18.68 4.94 -3.31
C LYS A 187 -19.91 4.54 -4.14
N LEU A 188 -19.73 4.34 -5.45
CA LEU A 188 -20.83 3.99 -6.37
C LEU A 188 -21.46 2.65 -6.01
N SER A 189 -20.69 1.70 -5.51
CA SER A 189 -21.17 0.36 -5.17
C SER A 189 -22.28 0.36 -4.12
N TYR A 190 -22.31 1.34 -3.24
CA TYR A 190 -23.36 1.48 -2.22
C TYR A 190 -24.71 1.98 -2.79
N GLU A 191 -24.68 2.59 -3.97
CA GLU A 191 -25.88 3.07 -4.66
C GLU A 191 -26.44 2.02 -5.63
N GLY A 192 -25.71 0.92 -5.83
CA GLY A 192 -26.02 -0.15 -6.77
C GLY A 192 -26.61 -1.39 -6.12
N LYS A 193 -26.99 -2.33 -6.99
CA LYS A 193 -27.45 -3.67 -6.63
C LYS A 193 -26.51 -4.70 -7.25
N ASP A 194 -26.27 -5.79 -6.54
CA ASP A 194 -25.52 -6.95 -7.07
C ASP A 194 -26.40 -7.74 -8.03
N SER A 195 -26.49 -7.27 -9.28
CA SER A 195 -27.39 -7.81 -10.30
C SER A 195 -26.67 -8.53 -11.44
N TYR A 196 -25.32 -8.47 -11.49
CA TYR A 196 -24.54 -9.10 -12.55
C TYR A 196 -23.72 -10.29 -12.03
N PRO A 197 -23.93 -11.50 -12.61
CA PRO A 197 -23.18 -12.71 -12.20
C PRO A 197 -21.75 -12.67 -12.76
N LEU A 198 -20.85 -11.97 -12.05
CA LEU A 198 -19.43 -11.94 -12.41
C LEU A 198 -18.71 -13.21 -11.91
N PRO A 199 -17.71 -13.72 -12.64
CA PRO A 199 -16.99 -14.94 -12.26
C PRO A 199 -16.14 -14.75 -11.01
N LEU A 200 -15.81 -15.86 -10.35
CA LEU A 200 -14.74 -15.97 -9.35
C LEU A 200 -13.49 -16.53 -10.04
N PRO A 201 -12.54 -15.70 -10.49
CA PRO A 201 -11.33 -16.21 -11.10
C PRO A 201 -10.47 -16.99 -10.09
N LEU A 202 -9.76 -18.00 -10.60
CA LEU A 202 -8.80 -18.78 -9.81
C LEU A 202 -9.39 -19.35 -8.51
N ASP A 203 -10.55 -19.98 -8.59
CA ASP A 203 -11.18 -20.67 -7.47
C ASP A 203 -10.55 -22.05 -7.26
N ASP A 204 -9.29 -22.06 -6.84
CA ASP A 204 -8.44 -23.23 -6.61
C ASP A 204 -7.95 -23.32 -5.16
N GLU A 205 -7.16 -24.36 -4.89
CA GLU A 205 -6.61 -24.61 -3.56
C GLU A 205 -5.39 -23.74 -3.21
N THR A 206 -4.86 -22.94 -4.13
CA THR A 206 -3.72 -22.05 -3.86
C THR A 206 -4.14 -20.79 -3.12
N TYR A 207 -3.17 -20.04 -2.58
CA TYR A 207 -3.39 -18.71 -2.02
C TYR A 207 -3.21 -17.59 -3.05
N ASN A 208 -3.05 -17.93 -4.32
CA ASN A 208 -2.88 -16.97 -5.39
C ASN A 208 -4.21 -16.30 -5.75
N PHE A 209 -4.11 -15.08 -6.27
CA PHE A 209 -5.21 -14.29 -6.75
C PHE A 209 -5.16 -14.13 -8.26
N SER A 210 -6.29 -13.84 -8.88
CA SER A 210 -6.40 -13.40 -10.26
C SER A 210 -7.55 -12.39 -10.37
N PHE A 211 -7.33 -11.30 -11.11
CA PHE A 211 -8.33 -10.25 -11.31
C PHE A 211 -8.59 -9.98 -12.80
N SER A 212 -7.76 -10.50 -13.71
CA SER A 212 -7.93 -10.30 -15.15
C SER A 212 -9.23 -10.88 -15.68
N GLY A 213 -9.68 -12.00 -15.12
CA GLY A 213 -10.93 -12.66 -15.51
C GLY A 213 -12.18 -11.82 -15.18
N ILE A 214 -12.24 -11.25 -13.98
CA ILE A 214 -13.35 -10.40 -13.58
C ILE A 214 -13.36 -9.06 -14.36
N LYS A 215 -12.19 -8.47 -14.59
CA LYS A 215 -12.03 -7.29 -15.45
C LYS A 215 -12.59 -7.56 -16.86
N SER A 216 -12.18 -8.64 -17.48
CA SER A 216 -12.62 -9.03 -18.82
C SER A 216 -14.12 -9.30 -18.87
N ALA A 217 -14.67 -9.90 -17.83
CA ALA A 217 -16.13 -10.11 -17.71
C ALA A 217 -16.89 -8.79 -17.67
N VAL A 218 -16.41 -7.79 -16.91
CA VAL A 218 -17.03 -6.45 -16.88
C VAL A 218 -16.93 -5.76 -18.24
N ILE A 219 -15.77 -5.81 -18.92
CA ILE A 219 -15.62 -5.23 -20.25
C ILE A 219 -16.62 -5.85 -21.24
N ASN A 220 -16.70 -7.17 -21.28
CA ASN A 220 -17.61 -7.89 -22.17
C ASN A 220 -19.07 -7.61 -21.83
N LEU A 221 -19.42 -7.53 -20.54
CA LEU A 221 -20.76 -7.18 -20.09
C LEU A 221 -21.19 -5.80 -20.62
N VAL A 222 -20.37 -4.77 -20.37
CA VAL A 222 -20.64 -3.40 -20.83
C VAL A 222 -20.78 -3.34 -22.33
N HIS A 223 -19.85 -3.94 -23.06
CA HIS A 223 -19.90 -3.97 -24.53
C HIS A 223 -21.15 -4.65 -25.07
N ASN A 224 -21.52 -5.82 -24.55
CA ASN A 224 -22.70 -6.55 -24.99
C ASN A 224 -24.00 -5.81 -24.70
N GLU A 225 -24.13 -5.18 -23.56
CA GLU A 225 -25.32 -4.40 -23.20
C GLU A 225 -25.43 -3.11 -24.04
N GLU A 226 -24.30 -2.43 -24.29
CA GLU A 226 -24.28 -1.27 -25.20
C GLU A 226 -24.70 -1.66 -26.63
N GLN A 227 -24.25 -2.82 -27.15
CA GLN A 227 -24.65 -3.32 -28.45
C GLN A 227 -26.16 -3.68 -28.54
N ARG A 228 -26.73 -4.15 -27.44
CA ARG A 228 -28.17 -4.41 -27.33
C ARG A 228 -29.01 -3.14 -27.16
N GLY A 229 -28.39 -1.98 -27.01
CA GLY A 229 -29.06 -0.72 -26.74
C GLY A 229 -29.62 -0.60 -25.32
N ASN A 230 -29.17 -1.43 -24.39
CA ASN A 230 -29.60 -1.38 -23.00
C ASN A 230 -28.88 -0.28 -22.23
N ILE A 231 -29.61 0.38 -21.32
CA ILE A 231 -29.03 1.35 -20.39
C ILE A 231 -28.43 0.58 -19.21
N ILE A 232 -27.12 0.69 -19.05
CA ILE A 232 -26.40 0.07 -17.94
C ILE A 232 -26.34 1.07 -16.78
N ARG A 233 -26.75 0.64 -15.61
CA ARG A 233 -26.45 1.37 -14.36
C ARG A 233 -25.04 1.01 -13.91
N ARG A 234 -24.14 1.99 -13.98
CA ARG A 234 -22.74 1.81 -13.54
C ARG A 234 -22.63 1.51 -12.04
N GLU A 235 -23.58 1.97 -11.24
CA GLU A 235 -23.69 1.66 -9.81
C GLU A 235 -23.88 0.16 -9.58
N ASP A 236 -24.70 -0.51 -10.39
CA ASP A 236 -24.95 -1.94 -10.27
C ASP A 236 -23.73 -2.77 -10.70
N ILE A 237 -22.98 -2.30 -11.72
CA ILE A 237 -21.70 -2.93 -12.10
C ILE A 237 -20.69 -2.75 -10.98
N ALA A 238 -20.56 -1.53 -10.42
CA ALA A 238 -19.66 -1.25 -9.31
C ALA A 238 -19.98 -2.14 -8.10
N CYS A 239 -21.25 -2.32 -7.76
CA CYS A 239 -21.70 -3.18 -6.67
C CYS A 239 -21.33 -4.66 -6.92
N SER A 240 -21.68 -5.19 -8.10
CA SER A 240 -21.40 -6.59 -8.44
C SER A 240 -19.88 -6.87 -8.50
N PHE A 241 -19.11 -5.94 -9.08
CA PHE A 241 -17.67 -6.03 -9.14
C PHE A 241 -17.03 -6.01 -7.74
N GLN A 242 -17.40 -5.04 -6.91
CA GLN A 242 -16.87 -4.90 -5.55
C GLN A 242 -17.18 -6.12 -4.68
N ASN A 243 -18.40 -6.63 -4.71
CA ASN A 243 -18.77 -7.84 -3.98
C ASN A 243 -17.91 -9.03 -4.38
N ARG A 244 -17.63 -9.18 -5.67
CA ARG A 244 -16.80 -10.25 -6.18
C ARG A 244 -15.32 -10.10 -5.74
N VAL A 245 -14.78 -8.89 -5.80
CA VAL A 245 -13.42 -8.60 -5.28
C VAL A 245 -13.31 -8.92 -3.80
N VAL A 246 -14.28 -8.47 -2.99
CA VAL A 246 -14.30 -8.74 -1.56
C VAL A 246 -14.36 -10.25 -1.27
N GLU A 247 -15.16 -10.99 -2.03
CA GLU A 247 -15.25 -12.47 -1.90
C GLU A 247 -13.92 -13.16 -2.23
N ILE A 248 -13.25 -12.76 -3.33
CA ILE A 248 -11.94 -13.30 -3.72
C ILE A 248 -10.92 -13.08 -2.61
N LEU A 249 -10.80 -11.84 -2.13
CA LEU A 249 -9.82 -11.48 -1.12
C LEU A 249 -10.07 -12.21 0.21
N THR A 250 -11.32 -12.21 0.68
CA THR A 250 -11.65 -12.83 1.97
C THR A 250 -11.49 -14.35 1.93
N LYS A 251 -11.94 -15.02 0.87
CA LYS A 251 -11.86 -16.48 0.73
C LYS A 251 -10.42 -16.98 0.89
N LYS A 252 -9.48 -16.42 0.14
CA LYS A 252 -8.06 -16.83 0.13
C LYS A 252 -7.36 -16.45 1.44
N THR A 253 -7.65 -15.27 1.99
CA THR A 253 -7.06 -14.80 3.25
C THR A 253 -7.50 -15.68 4.44
N PHE A 254 -8.79 -15.92 4.61
CA PHE A 254 -9.27 -16.74 5.74
C PHE A 254 -8.90 -18.22 5.58
N LYS A 255 -8.74 -18.72 4.35
CA LYS A 255 -8.14 -20.02 4.10
C LYS A 255 -6.70 -20.08 4.66
N SER A 256 -5.87 -19.08 4.33
CA SER A 256 -4.48 -19.04 4.81
C SER A 256 -4.38 -18.94 6.33
N ILE A 257 -5.25 -18.15 6.99
CA ILE A 257 -5.32 -18.03 8.44
C ILE A 257 -5.57 -19.40 9.09
N LYS A 258 -6.55 -20.16 8.57
CA LYS A 258 -6.91 -21.48 9.10
C LYS A 258 -5.79 -22.50 8.93
N GLU A 259 -5.16 -22.53 7.76
CA GLU A 259 -4.11 -23.51 7.46
C GLU A 259 -2.79 -23.20 8.18
N TYR A 260 -2.42 -21.90 8.31
CA TYR A 260 -1.25 -21.46 9.08
C TYR A 260 -1.51 -21.39 10.59
N LYS A 261 -2.77 -21.55 11.03
CA LYS A 261 -3.20 -21.52 12.43
C LYS A 261 -2.75 -20.26 13.17
N VAL A 262 -2.90 -19.12 12.52
CA VAL A 262 -2.59 -17.81 13.10
C VAL A 262 -3.86 -17.13 13.64
N GLU A 263 -3.70 -16.29 14.66
CA GLU A 263 -4.79 -15.54 15.26
C GLU A 263 -4.74 -14.05 14.88
N ASN A 264 -3.69 -13.62 14.19
CA ASN A 264 -3.48 -12.21 13.87
C ASN A 264 -3.49 -12.01 12.35
N LEU A 265 -4.30 -11.05 11.91
CA LEU A 265 -4.42 -10.62 10.52
C LEU A 265 -4.17 -9.13 10.44
N ILE A 266 -3.34 -8.71 9.51
CA ILE A 266 -3.23 -7.31 9.12
C ILE A 266 -3.61 -7.12 7.65
N ILE A 267 -4.22 -5.97 7.34
CA ILE A 267 -4.46 -5.55 5.97
C ILE A 267 -3.66 -4.27 5.74
N ALA A 268 -3.01 -4.15 4.59
CA ALA A 268 -2.10 -3.06 4.29
C ALA A 268 -2.20 -2.63 2.80
N GLY A 269 -1.70 -1.44 2.48
CA GLY A 269 -1.70 -0.88 1.13
C GLY A 269 -2.94 -0.03 0.84
N GLY A 270 -2.89 0.77 -0.25
CA GLY A 270 -3.89 1.78 -0.59
C GLY A 270 -5.32 1.26 -0.69
N VAL A 271 -5.51 0.04 -1.23
CA VAL A 271 -6.83 -0.58 -1.36
C VAL A 271 -7.42 -0.99 0.00
N SER A 272 -6.62 -1.06 1.06
CA SER A 272 -7.12 -1.26 2.42
C SER A 272 -7.99 -0.10 2.94
N ALA A 273 -7.99 1.04 2.25
CA ALA A 273 -8.91 2.16 2.51
C ALA A 273 -10.34 1.88 2.03
N ASN A 274 -10.54 0.92 1.11
CA ASN A 274 -11.85 0.56 0.57
C ASN A 274 -12.80 0.11 1.68
N SER A 275 -13.98 0.75 1.74
CA SER A 275 -14.90 0.59 2.87
C SER A 275 -15.57 -0.79 2.90
N ALA A 276 -15.91 -1.38 1.76
CA ALA A 276 -16.52 -2.70 1.70
C ALA A 276 -15.52 -3.79 2.11
N ILE A 277 -14.25 -3.68 1.69
CA ILE A 277 -13.18 -4.57 2.12
C ILE A 277 -13.03 -4.49 3.64
N ARG A 278 -12.88 -3.28 4.20
CA ARG A 278 -12.73 -3.07 5.65
C ARG A 278 -13.90 -3.68 6.44
N ASN A 279 -15.12 -3.41 6.02
CA ASN A 279 -16.31 -3.87 6.70
C ASN A 279 -16.41 -5.40 6.68
N LYS A 280 -16.17 -6.02 5.51
CA LYS A 280 -16.26 -7.48 5.38
C LYS A 280 -15.17 -8.21 6.18
N PHE A 281 -13.94 -7.69 6.16
CA PHE A 281 -12.86 -8.26 6.96
C PHE A 281 -13.12 -8.11 8.46
N LYS A 282 -13.68 -6.99 8.93
CA LYS A 282 -14.10 -6.83 10.32
C LYS A 282 -15.15 -7.85 10.73
N GLU A 283 -16.24 -7.95 9.94
CA GLU A 283 -17.32 -8.92 10.17
C GLU A 283 -16.79 -10.35 10.31
N LEU A 284 -15.95 -10.78 9.34
CA LEU A 284 -15.42 -12.15 9.34
C LEU A 284 -14.40 -12.38 10.45
N SER A 285 -13.55 -11.40 10.77
CA SER A 285 -12.58 -11.50 11.86
C SER A 285 -13.27 -11.61 13.22
N GLU A 286 -14.31 -10.85 13.48
CA GLU A 286 -15.11 -10.95 14.68
C GLU A 286 -15.78 -12.33 14.79
N LYS A 287 -16.34 -12.84 13.69
CA LYS A 287 -16.98 -14.14 13.63
C LYS A 287 -16.02 -15.32 13.88
N GLU A 288 -14.80 -15.23 13.35
CA GLU A 288 -13.79 -16.30 13.42
C GLU A 288 -12.83 -16.11 14.62
N GLY A 289 -12.99 -15.05 15.42
CA GLY A 289 -12.14 -14.77 16.59
C GLY A 289 -10.71 -14.33 16.23
N ILE A 290 -10.52 -13.65 15.08
CA ILE A 290 -9.22 -13.20 14.57
C ILE A 290 -8.95 -11.76 15.00
N ASN A 291 -7.75 -11.50 15.50
CA ASN A 291 -7.27 -10.16 15.83
C ASN A 291 -6.92 -9.42 14.54
N LEU A 292 -7.82 -8.55 14.07
CA LEU A 292 -7.64 -7.78 12.85
C LEU A 292 -7.03 -6.41 13.15
N SER A 293 -5.98 -6.04 12.42
CA SER A 293 -5.46 -4.67 12.33
C SER A 293 -5.58 -4.14 10.90
N ILE A 294 -6.14 -2.95 10.75
CA ILE A 294 -6.19 -2.20 9.50
C ILE A 294 -5.76 -0.77 9.82
N PRO A 295 -4.82 -0.16 9.10
CA PRO A 295 -4.33 1.17 9.44
C PRO A 295 -5.41 2.23 9.26
N ASN A 296 -5.24 3.37 9.92
CA ASN A 296 -6.06 4.55 9.65
C ASN A 296 -5.89 4.96 8.18
N ILE A 297 -6.94 5.56 7.60
CA ILE A 297 -6.96 5.92 6.17
C ILE A 297 -5.72 6.72 5.76
N LYS A 298 -5.25 7.62 6.61
CA LYS A 298 -4.04 8.43 6.36
C LYS A 298 -2.74 7.62 6.19
N TYR A 299 -2.70 6.36 6.63
CA TYR A 299 -1.56 5.47 6.50
C TYR A 299 -1.76 4.36 5.46
N CYS A 300 -2.92 4.31 4.79
CA CYS A 300 -3.18 3.30 3.76
C CYS A 300 -2.42 3.61 2.47
N THR A 301 -2.39 4.88 2.05
CA THR A 301 -1.65 5.35 0.87
C THR A 301 -0.17 5.56 1.19
N ASP A 302 0.63 5.82 0.17
CA ASP A 302 2.08 6.01 0.30
C ASP A 302 2.39 7.20 1.22
N ASN A 303 3.20 6.95 2.23
CA ASN A 303 3.59 7.97 3.21
C ASN A 303 4.91 7.55 3.90
N ALA A 304 5.66 8.53 4.37
CA ALA A 304 6.94 8.25 5.02
C ALA A 304 6.82 7.74 6.46
N ALA A 305 5.65 7.88 7.11
CA ALA A 305 5.47 7.33 8.46
C ALA A 305 5.54 5.79 8.45
N MET A 306 4.99 5.15 7.41
CA MET A 306 5.10 3.70 7.21
C MET A 306 6.56 3.27 7.02
N ILE A 307 7.36 4.08 6.32
CA ILE A 307 8.78 3.80 6.08
C ILE A 307 9.60 4.00 7.35
N ALA A 308 9.34 5.06 8.12
CA ALA A 308 9.99 5.27 9.40
C ALA A 308 9.63 4.18 10.43
N ALA A 309 8.36 3.73 10.45
CA ALA A 309 7.93 2.63 11.30
C ALA A 309 8.66 1.32 10.94
N ALA A 310 8.67 0.92 9.67
CA ALA A 310 9.42 -0.26 9.20
C ALA A 310 10.93 -0.10 9.47
N GLY A 311 11.45 1.10 9.22
CA GLY A 311 12.87 1.45 9.44
C GLY A 311 13.31 1.27 10.89
N TYR A 312 12.45 1.53 11.87
CA TYR A 312 12.75 1.26 13.27
C TYR A 312 13.04 -0.23 13.53
N PHE A 313 12.19 -1.12 13.02
CA PHE A 313 12.37 -2.56 13.23
C PHE A 313 13.57 -3.10 12.45
N ALA A 314 13.83 -2.58 11.24
CA ALA A 314 15.03 -2.88 10.47
C ALA A 314 16.30 -2.43 11.22
N TYR A 315 16.30 -1.20 11.75
CA TYR A 315 17.39 -0.66 12.57
C TYR A 315 17.63 -1.51 13.80
N LYS A 316 16.60 -1.93 14.52
CA LYS A 316 16.72 -2.82 15.70
C LYS A 316 17.29 -4.20 15.36
N LYS A 317 17.10 -4.68 14.13
CA LYS A 317 17.71 -5.92 13.61
C LYS A 317 19.13 -5.71 13.03
N GLY A 318 19.63 -4.47 13.02
CA GLY A 318 20.96 -4.18 12.48
C GLY A 318 21.00 -4.17 10.95
N ILE A 319 19.86 -4.00 10.27
CA ILE A 319 19.78 -3.87 8.82
C ILE A 319 20.17 -2.43 8.47
N ILE A 320 21.42 -2.24 8.07
CA ILE A 320 22.01 -0.94 7.74
C ILE A 320 22.65 -1.06 6.35
N ALA A 321 22.40 -0.08 5.50
CA ALA A 321 23.01 0.01 4.18
C ALA A 321 24.26 0.91 4.20
N ASP A 322 25.12 0.67 3.24
CA ASP A 322 26.21 1.59 2.92
C ASP A 322 25.67 2.82 2.17
N ILE A 323 26.48 3.86 2.08
CA ILE A 323 26.12 5.14 1.46
C ILE A 323 25.83 5.02 -0.04
N ASP A 324 26.30 3.96 -0.68
CA ASP A 324 26.09 3.64 -2.09
C ASP A 324 24.83 2.80 -2.34
N LEU A 325 23.87 2.83 -1.40
CA LEU A 325 22.58 2.17 -1.54
C LEU A 325 21.96 2.45 -2.92
N LYS A 326 21.58 1.38 -3.60
CA LYS A 326 20.98 1.47 -4.94
C LYS A 326 19.48 1.34 -4.90
N ALA A 327 18.81 2.28 -5.57
CA ALA A 327 17.40 2.15 -5.87
C ALA A 327 17.15 1.01 -6.86
N THR A 328 16.06 0.27 -6.68
CA THR A 328 15.70 -0.87 -7.53
C THR A 328 14.21 -0.84 -7.87
N ALA A 329 13.90 -0.71 -9.18
CA ALA A 329 12.50 -0.63 -9.64
C ALA A 329 11.68 -1.88 -9.27
N THR A 330 12.34 -3.02 -9.32
CA THR A 330 11.75 -4.32 -8.94
C THR A 330 12.68 -5.00 -7.94
N THR A 331 12.16 -5.34 -6.78
CA THR A 331 12.92 -6.09 -5.76
C THR A 331 11.97 -7.02 -5.02
N SER A 332 12.50 -8.14 -4.56
CA SER A 332 11.74 -9.08 -3.74
C SER A 332 11.90 -8.72 -2.27
N LEU A 333 10.81 -8.84 -1.53
CA LEU A 333 10.83 -8.73 -0.06
C LEU A 333 11.34 -10.03 0.59
N PHE A 334 11.46 -11.11 -0.20
CA PHE A 334 11.69 -12.51 0.23
C PHE A 334 13.00 -13.08 -0.29
#